data_a41e044e3de29fd1134b50bb9a0aae08
#
_entry.id   a41e044e3de29fd1134b50bb9a0aae08
#
_cell.length_a   1.000
_cell.length_b   1.000
_cell.length_c   1.000
_cell.angle_alpha   90.00
_cell.angle_beta   90.00
_cell.angle_gamma   90.00
#
_symmetry.space_group_name_H-M   'P 1'
#
loop_
_entity.id
_entity.type
_entity.pdbx_description
1 polymer ?
#
loop_
_entity_poly.entity_id
_entity_poly.type
_entity_poly.pdbx_seq_one_letter_code
_entity_poly.pdbx_strand_id
1 'polypeptide(L)'
;FNYAFTHNLSRSLRVNFNANTSSIIRQLDAIDSGLVNPFIPSKQILWQGLLNTGEPNNHIQSLAVNYKLPFQHLPFLSFIDATYNYTGNFNWIRGSEALSQVKNQDGIPLGIVNTIQNNNTKTLTGALSFAKLYSILGLKSKRSSFIQKTRNSIPKDSVPKSKSSFLKKGLAQLVD
;
A
#
# COMPACT_ATOMS: atom_id res chain seq x y z
N PHE A 1 -8.22 1.18 -17.72
CA PHE A 1 -9.09 1.61 -16.63
C PHE A 1 -8.42 1.31 -15.29
N ASN A 2 -8.41 2.32 -14.40
CA ASN A 2 -7.90 2.17 -13.05
C ASN A 2 -8.95 2.66 -12.06
N TYR A 3 -9.27 1.85 -11.07
CA TYR A 3 -10.15 2.24 -9.97
C TYR A 3 -9.56 1.80 -8.65
N ALA A 4 -9.59 2.72 -7.69
CA ALA A 4 -9.14 2.50 -6.34
C ALA A 4 -10.25 2.86 -5.35
N PHE A 5 -10.46 2.01 -4.39
CA PHE A 5 -11.45 2.19 -3.35
C PHE A 5 -10.80 1.96 -2.00
N THR A 6 -10.95 2.92 -1.10
CA THR A 6 -10.50 2.81 0.28
C THR A 6 -11.65 3.12 1.21
N HIS A 7 -11.97 2.20 2.10
CA HIS A 7 -13.06 2.39 3.06
C HIS A 7 -12.68 1.93 4.46
N ASN A 8 -13.01 2.75 5.45
CA ASN A 8 -12.92 2.40 6.85
C ASN A 8 -14.29 1.91 7.32
N LEU A 9 -14.49 0.59 7.33
CA LEU A 9 -15.73 -0.03 7.78
C LEU A 9 -15.99 0.18 9.28
N SER A 10 -14.91 0.28 10.05
CA SER A 10 -14.95 0.63 11.47
C SER A 10 -13.65 1.34 11.86
N ARG A 11 -13.55 1.77 13.14
CA ARG A 11 -12.28 2.32 13.68
C ARG A 11 -11.13 1.33 13.65
N SER A 12 -11.42 0.04 13.60
CA SER A 12 -10.46 -1.05 13.63
C SER A 12 -10.33 -1.82 12.32
N LEU A 13 -11.23 -1.61 11.34
CA LEU A 13 -11.27 -2.35 10.08
C LEU A 13 -11.18 -1.41 8.90
N ARG A 14 -10.13 -1.57 8.12
CA ARG A 14 -9.88 -0.83 6.88
C ARG A 14 -9.76 -1.79 5.70
N VAL A 15 -10.43 -1.46 4.62
CA VAL A 15 -10.39 -2.20 3.36
C VAL A 15 -9.90 -1.28 2.26
N ASN A 16 -8.91 -1.74 1.50
CA ASN A 16 -8.38 -1.08 0.32
C ASN A 16 -8.54 -2.04 -0.86
N PHE A 17 -9.14 -1.58 -1.91
CA PHE A 17 -9.27 -2.30 -3.16
C PHE A 17 -8.69 -1.45 -4.28
N ASN A 18 -7.89 -2.06 -5.12
CA ASN A 18 -7.31 -1.45 -6.31
C ASN A 18 -7.42 -2.42 -7.48
N ALA A 19 -7.87 -1.93 -8.62
CA ALA A 19 -7.93 -2.73 -9.83
C ALA A 19 -7.50 -1.89 -11.04
N ASN A 20 -6.71 -2.50 -11.90
CA ASN A 20 -6.22 -1.92 -13.13
C ASN A 20 -6.49 -2.89 -14.28
N THR A 21 -7.16 -2.39 -15.31
CA THR A 21 -7.41 -3.13 -16.54
C THR A 21 -6.78 -2.39 -17.70
N SER A 22 -5.89 -3.06 -18.41
CA SER A 22 -5.35 -2.62 -19.70
C SER A 22 -6.08 -3.35 -20.81
N SER A 23 -6.58 -2.61 -21.77
CA SER A 23 -7.30 -3.15 -22.92
C SER A 23 -6.61 -2.73 -24.21
N ILE A 24 -6.71 -3.58 -25.22
CA ILE A 24 -6.23 -3.30 -26.57
C ILE A 24 -7.45 -2.99 -27.43
N ILE A 25 -7.42 -1.84 -28.08
CA ILE A 25 -8.36 -1.48 -29.12
C ILE A 25 -7.69 -1.88 -30.43
N ARG A 26 -8.22 -2.88 -31.08
CA ARG A 26 -7.75 -3.24 -32.43
C ARG A 26 -8.48 -2.37 -33.41
N GLN A 27 -7.73 -1.63 -34.17
CA GLN A 27 -8.25 -1.01 -35.38
C GLN A 27 -8.39 -2.17 -36.38
N LEU A 28 -9.63 -2.58 -36.62
CA LEU A 28 -9.94 -3.41 -37.75
C LEU A 28 -9.57 -2.60 -39.00
N ASP A 29 -8.47 -2.93 -39.60
CA ASP A 29 -8.14 -2.40 -40.91
C ASP A 29 -9.28 -2.79 -41.84
N ALA A 30 -10.04 -1.80 -42.24
CA ALA A 30 -11.15 -1.96 -43.21
C ALA A 30 -10.68 -2.53 -44.54
N ILE A 31 -9.41 -2.79 -44.71
CA ILE A 31 -8.74 -3.36 -45.86
C ILE A 31 -9.17 -4.78 -46.17
N ASP A 32 -9.51 -5.57 -45.14
CA ASP A 32 -9.78 -6.99 -45.33
C ASP A 32 -11.24 -7.34 -45.68
N SER A 33 -12.14 -6.33 -45.59
CA SER A 33 -13.56 -6.53 -45.90
C SER A 33 -13.99 -6.09 -47.30
N GLY A 34 -13.06 -5.60 -48.12
CA GLY A 34 -13.38 -5.10 -49.49
C GLY A 34 -14.29 -3.88 -49.53
N LEU A 35 -14.66 -3.34 -48.36
CA LEU A 35 -15.56 -2.20 -48.19
C LEU A 35 -14.77 -0.97 -47.71
N VAL A 36 -13.65 -0.69 -48.34
CA VAL A 36 -12.92 0.56 -48.07
C VAL A 36 -13.75 1.71 -48.62
N ASN A 37 -14.52 2.33 -47.75
CA ASN A 37 -15.06 3.63 -48.04
C ASN A 37 -13.98 4.66 -47.64
N PRO A 38 -13.21 5.23 -48.61
CA PRO A 38 -12.07 6.12 -48.33
C PRO A 38 -12.48 7.44 -47.71
N PHE A 39 -13.77 7.64 -47.46
CA PHE A 39 -14.35 8.89 -46.96
C PHE A 39 -14.76 8.87 -45.49
N ILE A 40 -14.47 7.84 -44.73
CA ILE A 40 -14.73 7.92 -43.29
C ILE A 40 -13.62 8.77 -42.66
N PRO A 41 -13.91 10.00 -42.20
CA PRO A 41 -12.87 10.85 -41.63
C PRO A 41 -12.34 10.21 -40.36
N SER A 42 -11.02 10.16 -40.24
CA SER A 42 -10.28 9.58 -39.11
C SER A 42 -10.77 10.04 -37.72
N LYS A 43 -11.36 11.23 -37.65
CA LYS A 43 -12.01 11.79 -36.45
C LYS A 43 -13.22 10.98 -35.99
N GLN A 44 -14.01 10.42 -36.91
CA GLN A 44 -15.22 9.66 -36.56
C GLN A 44 -14.86 8.31 -35.96
N ILE A 45 -13.78 7.70 -36.43
CA ILE A 45 -13.22 6.46 -35.89
C ILE A 45 -12.66 6.69 -34.46
N LEU A 46 -11.99 7.84 -34.24
CA LEU A 46 -11.45 8.18 -32.92
C LEU A 46 -12.56 8.37 -31.87
N TRP A 47 -13.67 9.05 -32.23
CA TRP A 47 -14.78 9.27 -31.30
C TRP A 47 -15.55 7.99 -30.99
N GLN A 48 -15.75 7.12 -31.97
CA GLN A 48 -16.36 5.82 -31.77
C GLN A 48 -15.45 4.90 -30.92
N GLY A 49 -14.13 5.00 -31.11
CA GLY A 49 -13.15 4.28 -30.34
C GLY A 49 -13.03 4.76 -28.87
N LEU A 50 -13.37 6.03 -28.60
CA LEU A 50 -13.26 6.57 -27.23
C LEU A 50 -14.21 5.88 -26.24
N LEU A 51 -15.37 5.46 -26.68
CA LEU A 51 -16.36 4.72 -25.87
C LEU A 51 -16.16 3.20 -25.94
N ASN A 52 -15.33 2.73 -26.87
CA ASN A 52 -14.99 1.32 -26.97
C ASN A 52 -13.91 1.00 -25.94
N THR A 53 -14.25 0.21 -24.94
CA THR A 53 -13.31 -0.22 -23.90
C THR A 53 -12.27 -1.20 -24.40
N GLY A 54 -12.42 -1.70 -25.63
CA GLY A 54 -11.52 -2.68 -26.23
C GLY A 54 -11.56 -4.04 -25.57
N GLU A 55 -10.72 -4.95 -26.03
CA GLU A 55 -10.55 -6.27 -25.46
C GLU A 55 -9.58 -6.21 -24.30
N PRO A 56 -9.94 -6.72 -23.11
CA PRO A 56 -9.03 -6.74 -21.98
C PRO A 56 -7.79 -7.59 -22.31
N ASN A 57 -6.62 -7.00 -22.05
CA ASN A 57 -5.33 -7.66 -22.27
C ASN A 57 -4.65 -8.05 -20.97
N ASN A 58 -4.80 -7.23 -19.95
CA ASN A 58 -4.27 -7.47 -18.62
C ASN A 58 -5.23 -6.89 -17.57
N HIS A 59 -5.49 -7.67 -16.53
CA HIS A 59 -6.28 -7.23 -15.40
C HIS A 59 -5.58 -7.60 -14.11
N ILE A 60 -5.25 -6.59 -13.31
CA ILE A 60 -4.61 -6.75 -12.01
C ILE A 60 -5.54 -6.17 -10.96
N GLN A 61 -5.81 -6.93 -9.92
CA GLN A 61 -6.55 -6.43 -8.77
C GLN A 61 -5.85 -6.81 -7.47
N SER A 62 -5.96 -5.94 -6.49
CA SER A 62 -5.40 -6.12 -5.16
C SER A 62 -6.44 -5.74 -4.11
N LEU A 63 -6.65 -6.62 -3.16
CA LEU A 63 -7.50 -6.39 -1.99
C LEU A 63 -6.62 -6.46 -0.74
N ALA A 64 -6.56 -5.37 0.03
CA ALA A 64 -5.90 -5.35 1.31
C ALA A 64 -6.91 -5.06 2.41
N VAL A 65 -6.93 -5.90 3.43
CA VAL A 65 -7.77 -5.78 4.62
C VAL A 65 -6.87 -5.68 5.84
N ASN A 66 -6.98 -4.59 6.57
CA ASN A 66 -6.29 -4.37 7.83
C ASN A 66 -7.31 -4.36 8.95
N TYR A 67 -7.17 -5.29 9.89
CA TYR A 67 -8.06 -5.41 11.02
C TYR A 67 -7.29 -5.39 12.34
N LYS A 68 -7.46 -4.32 13.10
CA LYS A 68 -6.95 -4.25 14.47
C LYS A 68 -7.97 -4.91 15.39
N LEU A 69 -7.60 -6.04 16.00
CA LEU A 69 -8.48 -6.76 16.91
C LEU A 69 -8.77 -5.93 18.17
N PRO A 70 -10.04 -5.73 18.53
CA PRO A 70 -10.44 -4.82 19.61
C PRO A 70 -10.28 -5.43 21.01
N PHE A 71 -9.15 -6.10 21.28
CA PHE A 71 -8.88 -6.72 22.59
C PHE A 71 -8.83 -5.72 23.75
N GLN A 72 -8.61 -4.43 23.42
CA GLN A 72 -8.60 -3.35 24.41
C GLN A 72 -9.97 -3.17 25.12
N HIS A 73 -11.07 -3.61 24.49
CA HIS A 73 -12.40 -3.54 25.09
C HIS A 73 -12.71 -4.74 26.01
N LEU A 74 -11.86 -5.76 25.99
CA LEU A 74 -11.99 -6.94 26.83
C LEU A 74 -11.07 -6.77 28.05
N PRO A 75 -11.61 -6.71 29.28
CA PRO A 75 -10.84 -6.39 30.47
C PRO A 75 -9.69 -7.38 30.70
N PHE A 76 -9.89 -8.65 30.35
CA PHE A 76 -8.87 -9.69 30.51
C PHE A 76 -7.81 -9.74 29.39
N LEU A 77 -8.09 -9.14 28.24
CA LEU A 77 -7.24 -9.19 27.06
C LEU A 77 -6.66 -7.82 26.67
N SER A 78 -6.90 -6.79 27.49
CA SER A 78 -6.48 -5.41 27.20
C SER A 78 -4.96 -5.21 27.15
N PHE A 79 -4.18 -6.21 27.60
CA PHE A 79 -2.73 -6.23 27.50
C PHE A 79 -2.22 -6.77 26.16
N ILE A 80 -3.12 -7.27 25.30
CA ILE A 80 -2.80 -7.81 23.98
C ILE A 80 -3.21 -6.78 22.93
N ASP A 81 -2.27 -6.38 22.09
CA ASP A 81 -2.53 -5.65 20.85
C ASP A 81 -2.28 -6.60 19.67
N ALA A 82 -3.29 -6.86 18.87
CA ALA A 82 -3.14 -7.71 17.70
C ALA A 82 -3.73 -7.07 16.44
N THR A 83 -3.04 -7.24 15.33
CA THR A 83 -3.45 -6.73 14.03
C THR A 83 -3.37 -7.86 13.01
N TYR A 84 -4.47 -8.06 12.31
CA TYR A 84 -4.58 -9.00 11.21
C TYR A 84 -4.55 -8.25 9.89
N ASN A 85 -3.63 -8.63 9.02
CA ASN A 85 -3.51 -8.09 7.67
C ASN A 85 -3.73 -9.21 6.67
N TYR A 86 -4.63 -8.97 5.73
CA TYR A 86 -4.86 -9.81 4.57
C TYR A 86 -4.55 -9.03 3.31
N THR A 87 -3.79 -9.62 2.40
CA THR A 87 -3.57 -9.07 1.06
C THR A 87 -3.81 -10.18 0.06
N GLY A 88 -4.75 -9.96 -0.85
CA GLY A 88 -5.02 -10.84 -1.97
C GLY A 88 -4.73 -10.12 -3.28
N ASN A 89 -3.93 -10.73 -4.14
CA ASN A 89 -3.62 -10.22 -5.46
C ASN A 89 -4.10 -11.21 -6.50
N PHE A 90 -4.77 -10.69 -7.52
CA PHE A 90 -5.22 -11.43 -8.68
C PHE A 90 -4.64 -10.78 -9.93
N ASN A 91 -4.05 -11.56 -10.79
CA ASN A 91 -3.52 -11.11 -12.06
C ASN A 91 -4.03 -12.04 -13.15
N TRP A 92 -4.65 -11.45 -14.17
CA TRP A 92 -5.08 -12.13 -15.37
C TRP A 92 -4.38 -11.49 -16.57
N ILE A 93 -3.75 -12.31 -17.38
CA ILE A 93 -3.04 -11.89 -18.58
C ILE A 93 -3.59 -12.69 -19.74
N ARG A 94 -3.99 -12.01 -20.79
CA ARG A 94 -4.41 -12.65 -22.04
C ARG A 94 -3.21 -13.34 -22.69
N GLY A 95 -3.42 -14.54 -23.14
CA GLY A 95 -2.42 -15.28 -23.91
C GLY A 95 -2.12 -14.63 -25.25
N SER A 96 -0.95 -14.96 -25.78
CA SER A 96 -0.52 -14.46 -27.08
C SER A 96 -1.43 -15.01 -28.20
N GLU A 97 -1.91 -14.12 -29.05
CA GLU A 97 -2.71 -14.48 -30.22
C GLU A 97 -1.91 -15.28 -31.25
N ALA A 98 -0.59 -15.10 -31.30
CA ALA A 98 0.28 -15.91 -32.14
C ALA A 98 0.16 -17.40 -31.84
N LEU A 99 -0.14 -17.77 -30.58
CA LEU A 99 -0.35 -19.17 -30.19
C LEU A 99 -1.69 -19.72 -30.73
N SER A 100 -2.69 -18.87 -30.96
CA SER A 100 -3.97 -19.34 -31.53
C SER A 100 -3.86 -19.81 -32.96
N GLN A 101 -2.82 -19.38 -33.66
CA GLN A 101 -2.55 -19.82 -35.06
C GLN A 101 -1.74 -21.11 -35.11
N VAL A 102 -1.14 -21.52 -33.99
CA VAL A 102 -0.41 -22.80 -33.91
C VAL A 102 -1.41 -23.93 -33.83
N LYS A 103 -1.29 -24.89 -34.72
CA LYS A 103 -2.12 -26.09 -34.75
C LYS A 103 -1.39 -27.23 -34.06
N ASN A 104 -2.13 -28.10 -33.39
CA ASN A 104 -1.61 -29.35 -32.88
C ASN A 104 -1.37 -30.35 -34.04
N GLN A 105 -0.89 -31.57 -33.74
CA GLN A 105 -0.64 -32.60 -34.73
C GLN A 105 -1.91 -33.00 -35.50
N ASP A 106 -3.08 -32.80 -34.91
CA ASP A 106 -4.39 -33.11 -35.51
C ASP A 106 -4.95 -31.92 -36.33
N GLY A 107 -4.17 -30.84 -36.50
CA GLY A 107 -4.57 -29.65 -37.25
C GLY A 107 -5.52 -28.71 -36.50
N ILE A 108 -5.82 -28.97 -35.23
CA ILE A 108 -6.71 -28.17 -34.39
C ILE A 108 -5.93 -26.98 -33.83
N PRO A 109 -6.43 -25.69 -33.94
CA PRO A 109 -5.79 -24.55 -33.35
C PRO A 109 -5.70 -24.70 -31.82
N LEU A 110 -4.55 -24.36 -31.23
CA LEU A 110 -4.32 -24.45 -29.78
C LEU A 110 -5.17 -23.46 -28.98
N GLY A 111 -5.74 -22.44 -29.64
CA GLY A 111 -6.51 -21.41 -28.97
C GLY A 111 -5.64 -20.40 -28.15
N ILE A 112 -6.29 -19.41 -27.58
CA ILE A 112 -5.63 -18.42 -26.71
C ILE A 112 -5.67 -18.95 -25.28
N VAL A 113 -4.50 -19.25 -24.72
CA VAL A 113 -4.37 -19.68 -23.32
C VAL A 113 -4.09 -18.48 -22.44
N ASN A 114 -5.04 -18.10 -21.62
CA ASN A 114 -4.89 -17.03 -20.66
C ASN A 114 -4.14 -17.51 -19.42
N THR A 115 -3.34 -16.61 -18.83
CA THR A 115 -2.63 -16.90 -17.58
C THR A 115 -3.36 -16.23 -16.42
N ILE A 116 -3.63 -17.02 -15.38
CA ILE A 116 -4.23 -16.54 -14.13
C ILE A 116 -3.25 -16.81 -13.00
N GLN A 117 -2.92 -15.76 -12.26
CA GLN A 117 -2.09 -15.85 -11.07
C GLN A 117 -2.88 -15.30 -9.89
N ASN A 118 -2.92 -16.05 -8.82
CA ASN A 118 -3.56 -15.64 -7.58
C ASN A 118 -2.56 -15.83 -6.43
N ASN A 119 -2.37 -14.77 -5.65
CA ASN A 119 -1.51 -14.79 -4.47
C ASN A 119 -2.27 -14.18 -3.31
N ASN A 120 -2.21 -14.83 -2.15
CA ASN A 120 -2.74 -14.25 -0.92
C ASN A 120 -1.73 -14.38 0.22
N THR A 121 -1.66 -13.32 1.03
CA THR A 121 -0.81 -13.26 2.21
C THR A 121 -1.68 -12.91 3.40
N LYS A 122 -1.51 -13.67 4.48
CA LYS A 122 -2.19 -13.45 5.75
C LYS A 122 -1.13 -13.25 6.82
N THR A 123 -1.17 -12.14 7.52
CA THR A 123 -0.21 -11.82 8.58
C THR A 123 -0.97 -11.46 9.84
N LEU A 124 -0.63 -12.13 10.93
CA LEU A 124 -1.11 -11.79 12.26
C LEU A 124 0.07 -11.29 13.07
N THR A 125 0.01 -10.04 13.48
CA THR A 125 1.03 -9.43 14.34
C THR A 125 0.43 -9.18 15.72
N GLY A 126 1.11 -9.66 16.76
CA GLY A 126 0.69 -9.48 18.13
C GLY A 126 1.78 -8.83 18.99
N ALA A 127 1.38 -7.93 19.88
CA ALA A 127 2.24 -7.33 20.89
C ALA A 127 1.63 -7.53 22.28
N LEU A 128 2.45 -7.92 23.25
CA LEU A 128 2.05 -8.13 24.64
C LEU A 128 2.61 -7.02 25.51
N SER A 129 1.76 -6.31 26.23
CA SER A 129 2.16 -5.30 27.20
C SER A 129 2.17 -5.88 28.62
N PHE A 130 3.32 -6.35 29.07
CA PHE A 130 3.48 -6.92 30.43
C PHE A 130 3.16 -5.89 31.52
N ALA A 131 3.43 -4.60 31.29
CA ALA A 131 3.09 -3.55 32.24
C ALA A 131 1.58 -3.48 32.49
N LYS A 132 0.76 -3.63 31.44
CA LYS A 132 -0.70 -3.70 31.57
C LYS A 132 -1.12 -5.01 32.26
N LEU A 133 -0.50 -6.13 31.88
CA LEU A 133 -0.78 -7.43 32.49
C LEU A 133 -0.55 -7.39 34.02
N TYR A 134 0.60 -6.87 34.46
CA TYR A 134 0.90 -6.73 35.90
C TYR A 134 -0.08 -5.78 36.60
N SER A 135 -0.54 -4.75 35.92
CA SER A 135 -1.57 -3.85 36.44
C SER A 135 -2.91 -4.56 36.65
N ILE A 136 -3.30 -5.45 35.71
CA ILE A 136 -4.55 -6.22 35.77
C ILE A 136 -4.47 -7.26 36.92
N LEU A 137 -3.31 -7.88 37.09
CA LEU A 137 -3.05 -8.87 38.17
C LEU A 137 -2.87 -8.21 39.55
N GLY A 138 -2.98 -6.88 39.65
CA GLY A 138 -2.79 -6.16 40.91
C GLY A 138 -1.33 -6.04 41.35
N LEU A 139 -0.39 -6.54 40.57
CA LEU A 139 1.06 -6.46 40.82
C LEU A 139 1.57 -5.07 40.40
N LYS A 140 1.15 -4.02 41.09
CA LYS A 140 1.70 -2.68 40.86
C LYS A 140 3.18 -2.68 41.25
N SER A 141 4.04 -2.61 40.25
CA SER A 141 5.44 -2.28 40.50
C SER A 141 5.46 -0.92 41.24
N LYS A 142 5.92 -0.90 42.48
CA LYS A 142 6.27 0.35 43.16
C LYS A 142 7.39 0.98 42.32
N ARG A 143 7.04 1.90 41.41
CA ARG A 143 8.04 2.78 40.84
C ARG A 143 8.72 3.46 41.99
N SER A 144 9.98 3.10 42.22
CA SER A 144 10.78 3.75 43.24
C SER A 144 10.81 5.24 42.93
N SER A 145 10.24 6.04 43.82
CA SER A 145 10.24 7.50 43.78
C SER A 145 11.66 8.07 44.02
N PHE A 146 12.68 7.24 43.81
CA PHE A 146 14.08 7.60 44.08
C PHE A 146 14.64 8.62 43.07
N ILE A 147 14.09 8.69 41.86
CA ILE A 147 14.65 9.58 40.83
C ILE A 147 14.12 11.04 40.93
N GLN A 148 13.03 11.25 41.65
CA GLN A 148 12.44 12.62 41.75
C GLN A 148 13.02 13.46 42.91
N LYS A 149 13.67 12.81 43.91
CA LYS A 149 14.24 13.52 45.04
C LYS A 149 15.62 14.13 44.79
N THR A 150 16.32 13.63 43.76
CA THR A 150 17.66 14.12 43.40
C THR A 150 17.62 15.34 42.48
N ARG A 151 16.44 15.67 41.90
CA ARG A 151 16.30 16.80 40.98
C ARG A 151 15.96 18.13 41.66
N ASN A 152 15.52 18.09 42.92
CA ASN A 152 15.14 19.29 43.69
C ASN A 152 16.22 19.73 44.69
N SER A 153 17.38 19.09 44.74
CA SER A 153 18.47 19.43 45.66
C SER A 153 19.74 19.97 44.99
N ILE A 154 19.63 20.47 43.76
CA ILE A 154 20.73 21.26 43.17
C ILE A 154 20.49 22.71 43.57
N PRO A 155 21.33 23.31 44.43
CA PRO A 155 21.22 24.73 44.78
C PRO A 155 21.44 25.57 43.49
N LYS A 156 20.59 26.56 43.30
CA LYS A 156 20.55 27.43 42.13
C LYS A 156 21.74 28.40 41.99
N ASP A 157 22.77 28.28 42.86
CA ASP A 157 23.81 29.29 43.04
C ASP A 157 25.23 28.88 42.60
N SER A 158 25.40 27.94 41.72
CA SER A 158 26.73 27.64 41.19
C SER A 158 26.76 27.44 39.67
N VAL A 159 26.27 28.41 38.92
CA VAL A 159 26.63 28.52 37.50
C VAL A 159 27.78 29.54 37.42
N PRO A 160 29.01 29.13 37.16
CA PRO A 160 30.08 30.11 36.90
C PRO A 160 29.74 30.84 35.60
N LYS A 161 29.60 32.14 35.66
CA LYS A 161 29.50 33.02 34.48
C LYS A 161 30.75 32.82 33.63
N SER A 162 30.66 32.02 32.61
CA SER A 162 31.67 31.88 31.57
C SER A 162 31.83 33.25 30.91
N LYS A 163 32.99 33.85 31.08
CA LYS A 163 33.41 35.07 30.43
C LYS A 163 33.63 34.80 28.95
N SER A 164 32.61 35.02 28.13
CA SER A 164 32.71 35.00 26.65
C SER A 164 33.29 36.32 26.10
N SER A 165 34.40 36.82 26.68
CA SER A 165 35.03 38.05 26.20
C SER A 165 36.35 37.83 25.43
N PHE A 166 36.83 36.61 25.33
CA PHE A 166 38.12 36.34 24.65
C PHE A 166 38.02 36.04 23.15
N LEU A 167 36.84 35.71 22.61
CA LEU A 167 36.68 35.39 21.20
C LEU A 167 36.34 36.56 20.27
N LYS A 168 36.04 37.73 20.81
CA LYS A 168 35.80 38.94 19.98
C LYS A 168 37.03 39.77 19.65
N LYS A 169 38.20 39.49 20.26
CA LYS A 169 39.43 40.27 20.03
C LYS A 169 40.40 39.63 19.04
N GLY A 170 40.18 38.38 18.64
CA GLY A 170 41.01 37.65 17.71
C GLY A 170 40.63 37.76 16.23
N LEU A 171 39.38 38.22 15.93
CA LEU A 171 38.86 38.29 14.56
C LEU A 171 38.93 39.66 13.91
N ALA A 172 39.40 40.70 14.65
CA ALA A 172 39.55 42.06 14.11
C ALA A 172 40.95 42.38 13.60
N GLN A 173 41.88 41.43 13.62
CA GLN A 173 43.28 41.63 13.18
C GLN A 173 43.65 40.80 11.95
N LEU A 174 42.69 40.26 11.20
CA LEU A 174 42.93 39.43 10.01
C LEU A 174 42.30 40.00 8.74
N VAL A 175 41.96 41.30 8.76
CA VAL A 175 41.53 42.03 7.55
C VAL A 175 42.25 43.40 7.58
N ASP A 176 43.47 43.40 7.10
CA ASP A 176 44.19 44.47 6.38
C ASP A 176 45.21 43.80 5.46
#